data_91ceac48fb4c515abf6ba94e1bd3a109
#
_entry.id   91ceac48fb4c515abf6ba94e1bd3a109
#
_cell.length_a   1.000
_cell.length_b   1.000
_cell.length_c   1.000
_cell.angle_alpha   90.00
_cell.angle_beta   90.00
_cell.angle_gamma   90.00
#
_symmetry.space_group_name_H-M   'P 1'
#
loop_
_entity.id
_entity.type
_entity.pdbx_description
1 polymer ?
#
loop_
_entity_poly.entity_id
_entity_poly.type
_entity_poly.pdbx_seq_one_letter_code
_entity_poly.pdbx_strand_id
1 'polypeptide(L)'
;MSLRRTAIQNEVNFPVEYKPLAIGTVLRNRYQVTRLVAGGGMAWVYKVEETRPDGTRQVWAMKELRADADDAHSLTEGRQLFEQEANILVQLSHPNLPKVVAFFDEGGRSYLVMEFIYGESLEKRLEHANAPILESLALDWAIQICAVLTYLHTRPSPVIFRDMKPSNVMVTLDGRIKLIDFGIARTYKVGKRKDTITMGSENYAAPEQWGKAQTDPRADIYGLGATLYHLLTNVPPLPAFVPTPRVPVQQYNPAVTDATVAVIERAMSKERDRRYATADAMRQALIECVPR
;
A
#
# COMPACT_ATOMS: atom_id res chain seq x y z
N MET A 1 -11.45 -4.87 -67.38
CA MET A 1 -10.49 -4.39 -66.38
C MET A 1 -11.18 -4.50 -65.01
N SER A 2 -10.81 -5.52 -64.28
CA SER A 2 -11.44 -5.87 -62.98
C SER A 2 -10.51 -5.41 -61.86
N LEU A 3 -10.98 -4.48 -61.06
CA LEU A 3 -10.26 -4.01 -59.87
C LEU A 3 -10.58 -4.97 -58.71
N ARG A 4 -9.61 -5.78 -58.32
CA ARG A 4 -9.64 -6.59 -57.12
C ARG A 4 -9.46 -5.63 -55.91
N ARG A 5 -10.51 -5.49 -55.09
CA ARG A 5 -10.45 -4.96 -53.75
C ARG A 5 -9.84 -6.00 -52.82
N THR A 6 -8.64 -5.73 -52.36
CA THR A 6 -8.01 -6.49 -51.26
C THR A 6 -8.72 -6.07 -49.96
N ALA A 7 -9.48 -6.96 -49.40
CA ALA A 7 -10.03 -6.79 -48.06
C ALA A 7 -8.88 -6.94 -47.05
N ILE A 8 -8.52 -5.86 -46.38
CA ILE A 8 -7.69 -5.90 -45.17
C ILE A 8 -8.59 -6.48 -44.07
N GLN A 9 -8.36 -7.74 -43.72
CA GLN A 9 -8.92 -8.33 -42.50
C GLN A 9 -8.19 -7.65 -41.33
N ASN A 10 -8.89 -6.72 -40.69
CA ASN A 10 -8.55 -6.31 -39.34
C ASN A 10 -8.86 -7.51 -38.43
N GLU A 11 -7.84 -8.28 -38.08
CA GLU A 11 -7.92 -9.18 -36.95
C GLU A 11 -8.18 -8.33 -35.71
N VAL A 12 -9.42 -8.34 -35.23
CA VAL A 12 -9.79 -7.82 -33.92
C VAL A 12 -9.14 -8.77 -32.92
N ASN A 13 -7.99 -8.39 -32.43
CA ASN A 13 -7.31 -9.12 -31.38
C ASN A 13 -8.17 -8.97 -30.09
N PHE A 14 -8.90 -10.01 -29.74
CA PHE A 14 -9.61 -10.06 -28.47
C PHE A 14 -8.60 -9.88 -27.33
N PRO A 15 -8.94 -9.12 -26.27
CA PRO A 15 -8.03 -8.90 -25.16
C PRO A 15 -7.57 -10.25 -24.60
N VAL A 16 -6.26 -10.43 -24.51
CA VAL A 16 -5.65 -11.59 -23.84
C VAL A 16 -6.16 -11.55 -22.41
N GLU A 17 -6.96 -12.54 -22.03
CA GLU A 17 -7.46 -12.67 -20.67
C GLU A 17 -6.25 -12.74 -19.73
N TYR A 18 -6.00 -11.65 -19.00
CA TYR A 18 -4.87 -11.55 -18.10
C TYR A 18 -5.04 -12.52 -16.94
N LYS A 19 -4.41 -13.69 -17.05
CA LYS A 19 -4.41 -14.74 -16.01
C LYS A 19 -3.15 -14.64 -15.17
N PRO A 20 -3.23 -14.99 -13.86
CA PRO A 20 -2.03 -15.09 -13.03
C PRO A 20 -1.08 -16.14 -13.61
N LEU A 21 0.21 -15.96 -13.32
CA LEU A 21 1.24 -16.94 -13.71
C LEU A 21 0.95 -18.30 -13.07
N ALA A 22 1.17 -19.36 -13.85
CA ALA A 22 1.08 -20.72 -13.34
C ALA A 22 2.22 -21.00 -12.35
N ILE A 23 1.94 -21.84 -11.34
CA ILE A 23 2.98 -22.36 -10.44
C ILE A 23 3.99 -23.14 -11.29
N GLY A 24 5.27 -22.92 -11.01
CA GLY A 24 6.38 -23.50 -11.77
C GLY A 24 6.90 -22.61 -12.91
N THR A 25 6.18 -21.54 -13.29
CA THR A 25 6.70 -20.55 -14.26
C THR A 25 8.03 -20.00 -13.78
N VAL A 26 9.02 -19.95 -14.68
CA VAL A 26 10.35 -19.39 -14.41
C VAL A 26 10.55 -18.12 -15.22
N LEU A 27 10.85 -17.02 -14.53
CA LEU A 27 11.12 -15.70 -15.12
C LEU A 27 12.60 -15.36 -14.99
N ARG A 28 13.16 -14.73 -16.05
CA ARG A 28 14.59 -14.38 -16.15
C ARG A 28 15.52 -15.57 -15.90
N ASN A 29 15.09 -16.80 -16.17
CA ASN A 29 15.81 -18.04 -15.82
C ASN A 29 16.29 -18.08 -14.35
N ARG A 30 15.59 -17.38 -13.46
CA ARG A 30 16.05 -17.11 -12.09
C ARG A 30 14.94 -17.27 -11.04
N TYR A 31 13.75 -16.74 -11.31
CA TYR A 31 12.66 -16.66 -10.34
C TYR A 31 11.57 -17.67 -10.68
N GLN A 32 11.46 -18.74 -9.89
CA GLN A 32 10.42 -19.75 -10.06
C GLN A 32 9.19 -19.39 -9.21
N VAL A 33 8.03 -19.27 -9.83
CA VAL A 33 6.76 -19.05 -9.12
C VAL A 33 6.38 -20.30 -8.34
N THR A 34 6.23 -20.15 -7.01
CA THR A 34 5.85 -21.27 -6.13
C THR A 34 4.44 -21.14 -5.58
N ARG A 35 3.91 -19.90 -5.46
CA ARG A 35 2.57 -19.64 -4.96
C ARG A 35 2.07 -18.26 -5.38
N LEU A 36 0.78 -18.15 -5.68
CA LEU A 36 0.06 -16.86 -5.71
C LEU A 36 -0.27 -16.49 -4.26
N VAL A 37 0.22 -15.35 -3.78
CA VAL A 37 0.06 -14.87 -2.40
C VAL A 37 -1.16 -13.96 -2.26
N ALA A 38 -1.31 -13.05 -3.22
CA ALA A 38 -2.44 -12.12 -3.28
C ALA A 38 -2.76 -11.77 -4.73
N GLY A 39 -4.03 -11.49 -4.99
CA GLY A 39 -4.52 -11.01 -6.27
C GLY A 39 -5.59 -9.97 -6.04
N GLY A 40 -5.44 -8.79 -6.62
CA GLY A 40 -6.39 -7.67 -6.54
C GLY A 40 -6.47 -6.91 -7.85
N GLY A 41 -7.28 -5.84 -7.88
CA GLY A 41 -7.59 -5.09 -9.10
C GLY A 41 -6.39 -4.55 -9.89
N MET A 42 -5.22 -4.35 -9.28
CA MET A 42 -4.07 -3.69 -9.94
C MET A 42 -2.80 -4.54 -10.03
N ALA A 43 -2.66 -5.58 -9.22
CA ALA A 43 -1.45 -6.40 -9.20
C ALA A 43 -1.72 -7.82 -8.72
N TRP A 44 -0.86 -8.75 -9.15
CA TRP A 44 -0.70 -10.04 -8.51
C TRP A 44 0.61 -10.07 -7.73
N VAL A 45 0.60 -10.73 -6.58
CA VAL A 45 1.79 -10.94 -5.77
C VAL A 45 2.04 -12.44 -5.65
N TYR A 46 3.23 -12.85 -6.06
CA TYR A 46 3.67 -14.24 -6.02
C TYR A 46 4.77 -14.42 -4.97
N LYS A 47 4.80 -15.59 -4.37
CA LYS A 47 6.00 -16.12 -3.74
C LYS A 47 6.84 -16.78 -4.83
N VAL A 48 8.10 -16.37 -4.94
CA VAL A 48 9.04 -16.96 -5.90
C VAL A 48 10.29 -17.45 -5.19
N GLU A 49 10.90 -18.49 -5.75
CA GLU A 49 12.19 -19.00 -5.30
C GLU A 49 13.26 -18.71 -6.36
N GLU A 50 14.41 -18.25 -5.89
CA GLU A 50 15.62 -18.06 -6.65
C GLU A 50 16.64 -19.10 -6.22
N THR A 51 17.15 -19.89 -7.17
CA THR A 51 18.31 -20.75 -6.92
C THR A 51 19.56 -19.97 -7.32
N ARG A 52 20.42 -19.70 -6.35
CA ARG A 52 21.69 -18.99 -6.58
C ARG A 52 22.76 -19.91 -7.17
N PRO A 53 23.85 -19.38 -7.75
CA PRO A 53 24.94 -20.17 -8.33
C PRO A 53 25.60 -21.13 -7.32
N ASP A 54 25.56 -20.80 -6.02
CA ASP A 54 26.06 -21.65 -4.93
C ASP A 54 25.08 -22.75 -4.49
N GLY A 55 23.94 -22.89 -5.18
CA GLY A 55 22.89 -23.86 -4.86
C GLY A 55 21.95 -23.44 -3.73
N THR A 56 22.19 -22.30 -3.07
CA THR A 56 21.28 -21.81 -2.03
C THR A 56 19.97 -21.30 -2.64
N ARG A 57 18.86 -21.47 -1.90
CA ARG A 57 17.54 -20.97 -2.30
C ARG A 57 17.19 -19.72 -1.51
N GLN A 58 16.77 -18.71 -2.23
CA GLN A 58 16.28 -17.47 -1.66
C GLN A 58 14.82 -17.25 -2.04
N VAL A 59 14.00 -16.92 -1.06
CA VAL A 59 12.57 -16.61 -1.27
C VAL A 59 12.38 -15.12 -1.42
N TRP A 60 11.55 -14.72 -2.42
CA TRP A 60 11.18 -13.35 -2.70
C TRP A 60 9.67 -13.20 -2.88
N ALA A 61 9.17 -12.00 -2.69
CA ALA A 61 7.86 -11.58 -3.20
C ALA A 61 8.05 -10.95 -4.57
N MET A 62 7.23 -11.34 -5.53
CA MET A 62 7.23 -10.75 -6.88
C MET A 62 5.85 -10.16 -7.16
N LYS A 63 5.81 -8.85 -7.34
CA LYS A 63 4.60 -8.10 -7.70
C LYS A 63 4.57 -7.94 -9.22
N GLU A 64 3.49 -8.41 -9.83
CA GLU A 64 3.19 -8.24 -11.25
C GLU A 64 2.16 -7.15 -11.42
N LEU A 65 2.45 -6.16 -12.26
CA LEU A 65 1.45 -5.15 -12.63
C LEU A 65 0.37 -5.79 -13.48
N ARG A 66 -0.89 -5.67 -13.07
CA ARG A 66 -2.03 -5.96 -13.94
C ARG A 66 -2.29 -4.75 -14.83
N ALA A 67 -2.13 -4.97 -16.09
CA ALA A 67 -2.59 -4.03 -17.10
C ALA A 67 -4.03 -4.39 -17.46
N ASP A 68 -5.02 -3.66 -16.96
CA ASP A 68 -6.39 -3.80 -17.43
C ASP A 68 -6.44 -3.34 -18.89
N ALA A 69 -6.65 -4.29 -19.80
CA ALA A 69 -6.40 -4.19 -21.24
C ALA A 69 -7.48 -3.39 -22.01
N ASP A 70 -8.29 -2.57 -21.35
CA ASP A 70 -9.36 -1.85 -22.03
C ASP A 70 -8.88 -0.70 -22.93
N ASP A 71 -7.61 -0.26 -22.78
CA ASP A 71 -7.05 0.83 -23.57
C ASP A 71 -5.51 0.82 -23.54
N ALA A 72 -4.87 0.83 -24.70
CA ALA A 72 -3.40 0.87 -24.87
C ALA A 72 -2.76 2.10 -24.18
N HIS A 73 -3.49 3.20 -24.03
CA HIS A 73 -3.02 4.41 -23.34
C HIS A 73 -2.93 4.17 -21.84
N SER A 74 -3.96 3.58 -21.24
CA SER A 74 -3.99 3.20 -19.81
C SER A 74 -2.88 2.21 -19.45
N LEU A 75 -2.51 1.32 -20.38
CA LEU A 75 -1.40 0.37 -20.22
C LEU A 75 -0.05 1.09 -20.11
N THR A 76 0.18 2.06 -20.99
CA THR A 76 1.45 2.81 -21.05
C THR A 76 1.61 3.67 -19.79
N GLU A 77 0.56 4.36 -19.36
CA GLU A 77 0.56 5.17 -18.14
C GLU A 77 0.74 4.32 -16.88
N GLY A 78 0.02 3.21 -16.76
CA GLY A 78 0.15 2.28 -15.65
C GLY A 78 1.57 1.72 -15.51
N ARG A 79 2.20 1.40 -16.65
CA ARG A 79 3.59 0.93 -16.70
C ARG A 79 4.58 2.01 -16.27
N GLN A 80 4.44 3.25 -16.78
CA GLN A 80 5.31 4.36 -16.38
C GLN A 80 5.23 4.64 -14.87
N LEU A 81 4.03 4.58 -14.30
CA LEU A 81 3.84 4.75 -12.85
C LEU A 81 4.47 3.62 -12.05
N PHE A 82 4.34 2.38 -12.51
CA PHE A 82 4.95 1.23 -11.87
C PHE A 82 6.48 1.29 -11.93
N GLU A 83 7.05 1.74 -13.06
CA GLU A 83 8.48 2.01 -13.21
C GLU A 83 8.95 3.14 -12.27
N GLN A 84 8.18 4.21 -12.15
CA GLN A 84 8.49 5.30 -11.22
C GLN A 84 8.46 4.81 -9.75
N GLU A 85 7.45 4.02 -9.38
CA GLU A 85 7.37 3.38 -8.07
C GLU A 85 8.62 2.50 -7.83
N ALA A 86 8.95 1.63 -8.78
CA ALA A 86 10.12 0.77 -8.67
C ALA A 86 11.41 1.56 -8.51
N ASN A 87 11.61 2.65 -9.29
CA ASN A 87 12.78 3.51 -9.22
C ASN A 87 12.92 4.23 -7.87
N ILE A 88 11.80 4.62 -7.26
CA ILE A 88 11.80 5.19 -5.90
C ILE A 88 12.15 4.11 -4.89
N LEU A 89 11.49 2.95 -4.95
CA LEU A 89 11.66 1.86 -3.98
C LEU A 89 13.07 1.28 -3.97
N VAL A 90 13.71 1.16 -5.14
CA VAL A 90 15.11 0.69 -5.25
C VAL A 90 16.09 1.60 -4.50
N GLN A 91 15.78 2.90 -4.37
CA GLN A 91 16.62 3.87 -3.68
C GLN A 91 16.35 3.94 -2.16
N LEU A 92 15.29 3.28 -1.69
CA LEU A 92 14.91 3.31 -0.29
C LEU A 92 15.55 2.14 0.47
N SER A 93 16.14 2.47 1.63
CA SER A 93 16.71 1.47 2.55
C SER A 93 16.31 1.82 3.97
N HIS A 94 15.39 1.05 4.54
CA HIS A 94 14.91 1.21 5.92
C HIS A 94 14.47 -0.16 6.47
N PRO A 95 14.71 -0.47 7.75
CA PRO A 95 14.32 -1.76 8.33
C PRO A 95 12.82 -2.06 8.24
N ASN A 96 11.98 -1.03 8.20
CA ASN A 96 10.53 -1.16 8.07
C ASN A 96 10.01 -1.06 6.62
N LEU A 97 10.89 -1.17 5.63
CA LEU A 97 10.54 -1.30 4.21
C LEU A 97 11.03 -2.64 3.65
N PRO A 98 10.31 -3.28 2.72
CA PRO A 98 10.83 -4.43 2.00
C PRO A 98 11.99 -3.99 1.10
N LYS A 99 13.09 -4.76 1.12
CA LYS A 99 14.21 -4.54 0.22
C LYS A 99 13.81 -4.93 -1.20
N VAL A 100 13.88 -3.99 -2.14
CA VAL A 100 13.73 -4.28 -3.57
C VAL A 100 15.04 -4.81 -4.13
N VAL A 101 14.98 -5.88 -4.93
CA VAL A 101 16.15 -6.56 -5.49
C VAL A 101 16.20 -6.58 -7.00
N ALA A 102 15.06 -6.48 -7.68
CA ALA A 102 14.99 -6.41 -9.13
C ALA A 102 13.69 -5.76 -9.60
N PHE A 103 13.79 -5.11 -10.76
CA PHE A 103 12.66 -4.68 -11.56
C PHE A 103 12.94 -5.06 -13.01
N PHE A 104 11.98 -5.66 -13.72
CA PHE A 104 12.15 -6.07 -15.09
C PHE A 104 10.83 -6.28 -15.82
N ASP A 105 10.92 -6.29 -17.15
CA ASP A 105 9.83 -6.67 -18.04
C ASP A 105 10.14 -8.00 -18.70
N GLU A 106 9.12 -8.85 -18.81
CA GLU A 106 9.18 -10.12 -19.54
C GLU A 106 7.77 -10.51 -20.04
N GLY A 107 7.68 -10.96 -21.29
CA GLY A 107 6.41 -11.36 -21.88
C GLY A 107 5.35 -10.25 -21.92
N GLY A 108 5.76 -8.98 -22.03
CA GLY A 108 4.85 -7.83 -22.03
C GLY A 108 4.32 -7.42 -20.67
N ARG A 109 4.81 -8.03 -19.58
CA ARG A 109 4.42 -7.78 -18.19
C ARG A 109 5.58 -7.18 -17.40
N SER A 110 5.29 -6.33 -16.43
CA SER A 110 6.27 -5.69 -15.54
C SER A 110 6.26 -6.34 -14.16
N TYR A 111 7.44 -6.62 -13.65
CA TYR A 111 7.66 -7.34 -12.39
C TYR A 111 8.57 -6.56 -11.45
N LEU A 112 8.19 -6.49 -10.19
CA LEU A 112 9.00 -5.95 -9.09
C LEU A 112 9.28 -7.07 -8.09
N VAL A 113 10.57 -7.39 -7.87
CA VAL A 113 11.00 -8.44 -6.95
C VAL A 113 11.54 -7.80 -5.67
N MET A 114 11.04 -8.24 -4.54
CA MET A 114 11.36 -7.67 -3.24
C MET A 114 11.42 -8.74 -2.13
N GLU A 115 11.87 -8.34 -0.97
CA GLU A 115 11.88 -9.14 0.25
C GLU A 115 10.51 -9.81 0.49
N PHE A 116 10.53 -11.13 0.68
CA PHE A 116 9.33 -11.84 1.12
C PHE A 116 9.18 -11.70 2.62
N ILE A 117 8.07 -11.11 3.05
CA ILE A 117 7.83 -10.85 4.47
C ILE A 117 7.07 -12.02 5.07
N TYR A 118 7.70 -12.70 6.05
CA TYR A 118 7.06 -13.73 6.85
C TYR A 118 6.28 -13.08 7.99
N GLY A 119 4.97 -13.02 7.84
CA GLY A 119 4.06 -12.35 8.76
C GLY A 119 2.67 -12.22 8.17
N GLU A 120 1.86 -11.38 8.77
CA GLU A 120 0.51 -11.08 8.29
C GLU A 120 0.24 -9.56 8.32
N SER A 121 -0.73 -9.10 7.54
CA SER A 121 -1.13 -7.70 7.58
C SER A 121 -1.90 -7.38 8.87
N LEU A 122 -1.90 -6.10 9.27
CA LEU A 122 -2.70 -5.64 10.40
C LEU A 122 -4.20 -5.88 10.16
N GLU A 123 -4.65 -5.85 8.89
CA GLU A 123 -6.03 -6.19 8.53
C GLU A 123 -6.36 -7.64 8.89
N LYS A 124 -5.50 -8.59 8.47
CA LYS A 124 -5.69 -10.00 8.83
C LYS A 124 -5.63 -10.23 10.34
N ARG A 125 -4.78 -9.50 11.05
CA ARG A 125 -4.73 -9.58 12.53
C ARG A 125 -6.05 -9.13 13.16
N LEU A 126 -6.65 -8.05 12.66
CA LEU A 126 -7.98 -7.60 13.10
C LEU A 126 -9.05 -8.65 12.80
N GLU A 127 -9.05 -9.18 11.58
CA GLU A 127 -9.98 -10.24 11.17
C GLU A 127 -9.85 -11.50 12.05
N HIS A 128 -8.62 -11.98 12.30
CA HIS A 128 -8.37 -13.16 13.13
C HIS A 128 -8.71 -12.92 14.60
N ALA A 129 -8.38 -11.75 15.15
CA ALA A 129 -8.69 -11.39 16.52
C ALA A 129 -10.19 -11.17 16.72
N ASN A 130 -10.88 -10.65 15.69
CA ASN A 130 -12.28 -10.19 15.74
C ASN A 130 -12.56 -9.33 16.98
N ALA A 131 -11.56 -8.54 17.39
CA ALA A 131 -11.57 -7.70 18.57
C ALA A 131 -10.56 -6.55 18.44
N PRO A 132 -10.70 -5.46 19.19
CA PRO A 132 -9.68 -4.42 19.26
C PRO A 132 -8.30 -4.98 19.63
N ILE A 133 -7.26 -4.41 19.00
CA ILE A 133 -5.86 -4.72 19.34
C ILE A 133 -5.51 -4.03 20.66
N LEU A 134 -4.67 -4.68 21.46
CA LEU A 134 -4.15 -4.09 22.70
C LEU A 134 -3.46 -2.75 22.43
N GLU A 135 -3.75 -1.74 23.23
CA GLU A 135 -3.22 -0.38 23.06
C GLU A 135 -1.69 -0.36 22.98
N SER A 136 -1.01 -1.10 23.85
CA SER A 136 0.45 -1.18 23.87
C SER A 136 1.05 -1.70 22.56
N LEU A 137 0.43 -2.70 21.93
CA LEU A 137 0.85 -3.22 20.63
C LEU A 137 0.57 -2.22 19.51
N ALA A 138 -0.61 -1.61 19.50
CA ALA A 138 -0.98 -0.61 18.50
C ALA A 138 -0.06 0.62 18.55
N LEU A 139 0.32 1.07 19.78
CA LEU A 139 1.28 2.14 19.98
C LEU A 139 2.68 1.76 19.48
N ASP A 140 3.18 0.56 19.80
CA ASP A 140 4.49 0.09 19.32
C ASP A 140 4.55 0.09 17.79
N TRP A 141 3.55 -0.47 17.11
CA TRP A 141 3.49 -0.47 15.66
C TRP A 141 3.39 0.94 15.07
N ALA A 142 2.60 1.82 15.68
CA ALA A 142 2.46 3.19 15.21
C ALA A 142 3.76 3.99 15.35
N ILE A 143 4.51 3.78 16.43
CA ILE A 143 5.84 4.38 16.65
C ILE A 143 6.82 3.92 15.55
N GLN A 144 6.80 2.64 15.20
CA GLN A 144 7.62 2.11 14.10
C GLN A 144 7.17 2.68 12.74
N ILE A 145 5.85 2.80 12.49
CA ILE A 145 5.31 3.43 11.28
C ILE A 145 5.75 4.90 11.20
N CYS A 146 5.67 5.65 12.27
CA CYS A 146 6.17 7.03 12.29
C CYS A 146 7.66 7.12 11.95
N ALA A 147 8.48 6.18 12.39
CA ALA A 147 9.91 6.17 12.07
C ALA A 147 10.16 6.03 10.56
N VAL A 148 9.46 5.10 9.90
CA VAL A 148 9.59 4.94 8.44
C VAL A 148 8.96 6.10 7.67
N LEU A 149 7.84 6.67 8.11
CA LEU A 149 7.26 7.86 7.50
C LEU A 149 8.22 9.07 7.62
N THR A 150 8.86 9.25 8.77
CA THR A 150 9.88 10.30 8.95
C THR A 150 11.02 10.11 7.95
N TYR A 151 11.51 8.87 7.78
CA TYR A 151 12.53 8.57 6.78
C TYR A 151 12.07 8.92 5.35
N LEU A 152 10.83 8.58 4.96
CA LEU A 152 10.29 8.88 3.64
C LEU A 152 10.11 10.39 3.41
N HIS A 153 9.56 11.09 4.39
CA HIS A 153 9.24 12.51 4.30
C HIS A 153 10.46 13.42 4.30
N THR A 154 11.60 12.97 4.87
CA THR A 154 12.85 13.74 4.96
C THR A 154 13.83 13.46 3.82
N ARG A 155 13.43 12.67 2.82
CA ARG A 155 14.26 12.46 1.61
C ARG A 155 14.43 13.78 0.84
N PRO A 156 15.53 13.97 0.09
CA PRO A 156 15.73 15.16 -0.76
C PRO A 156 14.53 15.44 -1.69
N SER A 157 13.89 14.39 -2.20
CA SER A 157 12.55 14.42 -2.81
C SER A 157 11.62 13.67 -1.86
N PRO A 158 10.76 14.36 -1.10
CA PRO A 158 9.88 13.72 -0.12
C PRO A 158 8.98 12.67 -0.77
N VAL A 159 8.96 11.49 -0.20
CA VAL A 159 8.08 10.39 -0.63
C VAL A 159 6.89 10.34 0.32
N ILE A 160 5.69 10.50 -0.22
CA ILE A 160 4.43 10.42 0.53
C ILE A 160 3.83 9.04 0.26
N PHE A 161 3.50 8.31 1.31
CA PHE A 161 3.00 6.92 1.22
C PHE A 161 1.57 6.86 0.64
N ARG A 162 0.70 7.78 1.02
CA ARG A 162 -0.66 8.06 0.51
C ARG A 162 -1.72 6.98 0.73
N ASP A 163 -1.37 5.75 1.01
CA ASP A 163 -2.31 4.63 1.21
C ASP A 163 -2.05 3.93 2.55
N MET A 164 -1.93 4.73 3.62
CA MET A 164 -1.74 4.21 4.98
C MET A 164 -3.04 3.59 5.49
N LYS A 165 -3.02 2.25 5.65
CA LYS A 165 -4.16 1.44 6.11
C LYS A 165 -3.68 0.08 6.63
N PRO A 166 -4.49 -0.66 7.40
CA PRO A 166 -4.10 -1.93 7.98
C PRO A 166 -3.60 -2.99 6.96
N SER A 167 -4.19 -3.06 5.77
CA SER A 167 -3.77 -4.04 4.75
C SER A 167 -2.39 -3.77 4.16
N ASN A 168 -1.89 -2.53 4.25
CA ASN A 168 -0.58 -2.12 3.74
C ASN A 168 0.54 -2.13 4.79
N VAL A 169 0.25 -2.61 5.99
CA VAL A 169 1.21 -2.79 7.07
C VAL A 169 1.27 -4.27 7.45
N MET A 170 2.41 -4.90 7.24
CA MET A 170 2.65 -6.27 7.70
C MET A 170 3.40 -6.27 9.03
N VAL A 171 3.05 -7.21 9.91
CA VAL A 171 3.77 -7.51 11.15
C VAL A 171 4.50 -8.81 10.95
N THR A 172 5.82 -8.77 11.10
CA THR A 172 6.69 -9.95 11.02
C THR A 172 6.57 -10.82 12.29
N LEU A 173 7.11 -12.04 12.24
CA LEU A 173 7.07 -12.97 13.38
C LEU A 173 7.81 -12.44 14.62
N ASP A 174 8.78 -11.53 14.44
CA ASP A 174 9.54 -10.87 15.51
C ASP A 174 8.91 -9.52 15.95
N GLY A 175 7.68 -9.22 15.51
CA GLY A 175 6.91 -8.04 15.93
C GLY A 175 7.25 -6.74 15.20
N ARG A 176 8.20 -6.75 14.25
CA ARG A 176 8.50 -5.56 13.45
C ARG A 176 7.43 -5.32 12.40
N ILE A 177 7.19 -4.06 12.07
CA ILE A 177 6.32 -3.72 10.95
C ILE A 177 7.13 -3.58 9.65
N LYS A 178 6.45 -3.85 8.55
CA LYS A 178 6.92 -3.51 7.19
C LYS A 178 5.78 -2.81 6.45
N LEU A 179 6.05 -1.61 5.92
CA LEU A 179 5.11 -0.97 5.00
C LEU A 179 5.25 -1.60 3.62
N ILE A 180 4.12 -2.07 3.10
CA ILE A 180 4.02 -2.64 1.76
C ILE A 180 3.08 -1.78 0.91
N ASP A 181 3.16 -1.90 -0.41
CA ASP A 181 2.27 -1.20 -1.35
C ASP A 181 2.27 0.34 -1.23
N PHE A 182 3.27 0.97 -1.83
CA PHE A 182 3.27 2.41 -2.04
C PHE A 182 2.16 2.81 -3.02
N GLY A 183 1.20 3.62 -2.58
CA GLY A 183 -0.01 4.00 -3.33
C GLY A 183 0.20 4.85 -4.58
N ILE A 184 1.41 4.91 -5.14
CA ILE A 184 1.79 5.73 -6.30
C ILE A 184 0.98 5.32 -7.54
N ALA A 185 0.71 4.02 -7.71
CA ALA A 185 -0.10 3.51 -8.82
C ALA A 185 -1.57 3.97 -8.81
N ARG A 186 -2.07 4.51 -7.70
CA ARG A 186 -3.46 4.99 -7.56
C ARG A 186 -3.67 6.44 -7.97
N THR A 187 -2.63 7.23 -8.16
CA THR A 187 -2.75 8.67 -8.41
C THR A 187 -3.09 9.02 -9.85
N TYR A 188 -3.12 8.05 -10.77
CA TYR A 188 -3.31 8.36 -12.17
C TYR A 188 -4.47 7.59 -12.82
N LYS A 189 -5.67 8.14 -12.66
CA LYS A 189 -6.72 8.02 -13.68
C LYS A 189 -7.11 9.44 -14.11
N VAL A 190 -6.23 10.11 -14.84
CA VAL A 190 -6.55 11.35 -15.54
C VAL A 190 -7.48 10.99 -16.69
N GLY A 191 -8.72 11.47 -16.61
CA GLY A 191 -9.70 11.40 -17.68
C GLY A 191 -10.98 10.65 -17.38
N LYS A 192 -11.06 9.76 -16.40
CA LYS A 192 -12.32 9.13 -15.97
C LYS A 192 -12.83 9.79 -14.69
N ARG A 193 -13.86 10.63 -14.82
CA ARG A 193 -14.58 11.29 -13.71
C ARG A 193 -15.41 10.32 -12.83
N LYS A 194 -15.20 9.03 -12.90
CA LYS A 194 -15.87 8.02 -12.05
C LYS A 194 -14.86 6.92 -11.76
N ASP A 195 -14.14 7.11 -10.69
CA ASP A 195 -13.22 6.10 -10.20
C ASP A 195 -13.96 5.06 -9.40
N THR A 196 -13.65 3.81 -9.71
CA THR A 196 -13.86 2.70 -8.79
C THR A 196 -12.91 2.89 -7.61
N ILE A 197 -13.28 3.75 -6.66
CA ILE A 197 -12.63 3.81 -5.36
C ILE A 197 -12.93 2.48 -4.70
N THR A 198 -11.90 1.72 -4.38
CA THR A 198 -12.07 0.48 -3.61
C THR A 198 -12.52 0.90 -2.20
N MET A 199 -13.73 0.53 -1.76
CA MET A 199 -14.33 0.96 -0.48
C MET A 199 -13.39 0.91 0.72
N GLY A 200 -12.39 0.02 0.76
CA GLY A 200 -11.45 -0.12 1.86
C GLY A 200 -10.47 1.03 2.07
N SER A 201 -10.18 1.84 1.06
CA SER A 201 -9.20 2.95 1.19
C SER A 201 -9.87 4.27 1.54
N GLU A 202 -11.16 4.43 1.27
CA GLU A 202 -11.93 5.64 1.55
C GLU A 202 -11.88 6.02 3.03
N ASN A 203 -11.95 5.04 3.89
CA ASN A 203 -11.99 5.23 5.33
C ASN A 203 -10.69 5.80 5.93
N TYR A 204 -9.56 5.69 5.21
CA TYR A 204 -8.24 6.08 5.69
C TYR A 204 -7.67 7.30 4.98
N ALA A 205 -8.21 7.64 3.81
CA ALA A 205 -7.72 8.75 3.01
C ALA A 205 -8.04 10.10 3.66
N ALA A 206 -7.05 10.98 3.71
CA ALA A 206 -7.20 12.33 4.22
C ALA A 206 -8.14 13.17 3.32
N PRO A 207 -8.85 14.19 3.88
CA PRO A 207 -9.80 15.02 3.12
C PRO A 207 -9.21 15.60 1.82
N GLU A 208 -7.95 16.04 1.85
CA GLU A 208 -7.27 16.62 0.69
C GLU A 208 -6.99 15.62 -0.44
N GLN A 209 -7.02 14.32 -0.16
CA GLN A 209 -6.82 13.29 -1.18
C GLN A 209 -8.05 13.13 -2.10
N TRP A 210 -9.19 13.67 -1.70
CA TRP A 210 -10.45 13.67 -2.46
C TRP A 210 -10.61 14.90 -3.35
N GLY A 211 -9.79 15.94 -3.13
CA GLY A 211 -9.88 17.22 -3.82
C GLY A 211 -8.81 17.41 -4.90
N LYS A 212 -8.79 18.62 -5.48
CA LYS A 212 -7.74 19.08 -6.40
C LYS A 212 -6.50 19.60 -5.66
N ALA A 213 -6.47 19.59 -4.32
CA ALA A 213 -5.37 20.10 -3.52
C ALA A 213 -4.18 19.13 -3.58
N GLN A 214 -2.98 19.70 -3.67
CA GLN A 214 -1.78 18.88 -3.63
C GLN A 214 -1.65 18.20 -2.26
N THR A 215 -1.45 16.88 -2.28
CA THR A 215 -1.21 16.07 -1.09
C THR A 215 0.19 16.37 -0.55
N ASP A 216 0.31 16.54 0.78
CA ASP A 216 1.58 16.70 1.48
C ASP A 216 1.80 15.58 2.52
N PRO A 217 2.97 15.48 3.18
CA PRO A 217 3.29 14.43 4.16
C PRO A 217 2.26 14.24 5.28
N ARG A 218 1.46 15.25 5.59
CA ARG A 218 0.43 15.18 6.65
C ARG A 218 -0.79 14.33 6.26
N ALA A 219 -0.90 13.94 4.99
CA ALA A 219 -1.88 12.93 4.59
C ALA A 219 -1.56 11.55 5.18
N ASP A 220 -0.28 11.19 5.28
CA ASP A 220 0.13 9.92 5.91
C ASP A 220 -0.10 9.94 7.42
N ILE A 221 0.00 11.11 8.06
CA ILE A 221 -0.33 11.30 9.48
C ILE A 221 -1.82 11.05 9.72
N TYR A 222 -2.69 11.58 8.85
CA TYR A 222 -4.12 11.29 8.91
C TYR A 222 -4.40 9.80 8.74
N GLY A 223 -3.82 9.17 7.71
CA GLY A 223 -3.98 7.73 7.45
C GLY A 223 -3.49 6.86 8.61
N LEU A 224 -2.40 7.24 9.28
CA LEU A 224 -1.92 6.55 10.48
C LEU A 224 -2.90 6.73 11.65
N GLY A 225 -3.45 7.93 11.85
CA GLY A 225 -4.51 8.16 12.84
C GLY A 225 -5.74 7.29 12.58
N ALA A 226 -6.19 7.20 11.32
CA ALA A 226 -7.30 6.35 10.89
C ALA A 226 -6.99 4.85 11.08
N THR A 227 -5.75 4.44 10.82
CA THR A 227 -5.28 3.07 11.08
C THR A 227 -5.31 2.75 12.57
N LEU A 228 -4.78 3.63 13.43
CA LEU A 228 -4.82 3.47 14.89
C LEU A 228 -6.25 3.40 15.41
N TYR A 229 -7.13 4.28 14.94
CA TYR A 229 -8.55 4.23 15.27
C TYR A 229 -9.11 2.82 14.99
N HIS A 230 -8.89 2.29 13.78
CA HIS A 230 -9.38 0.97 13.40
C HIS A 230 -8.78 -0.14 14.28
N LEU A 231 -7.47 -0.11 14.53
CA LEU A 231 -6.80 -1.11 15.38
C LEU A 231 -7.39 -1.14 16.81
N LEU A 232 -7.68 0.02 17.38
CA LEU A 232 -8.14 0.14 18.76
C LEU A 232 -9.65 -0.02 18.94
N THR A 233 -10.44 0.05 17.85
CA THR A 233 -11.90 -0.08 17.90
C THR A 233 -12.41 -1.36 17.23
N ASN A 234 -11.62 -2.00 16.39
CA ASN A 234 -12.03 -3.04 15.44
C ASN A 234 -13.14 -2.57 14.47
N VAL A 235 -13.30 -1.25 14.30
CA VAL A 235 -14.27 -0.64 13.39
C VAL A 235 -13.53 0.41 12.53
N PRO A 236 -13.57 0.32 11.20
CA PRO A 236 -12.95 1.33 10.36
C PRO A 236 -13.63 2.69 10.56
N PRO A 237 -12.87 3.80 10.58
CA PRO A 237 -13.49 5.11 10.69
C PRO A 237 -14.35 5.43 9.46
N LEU A 238 -15.30 6.35 9.60
CA LEU A 238 -16.05 6.88 8.46
C LEU A 238 -15.11 7.65 7.51
N PRO A 239 -15.36 7.61 6.18
CA PRO A 239 -14.62 8.42 5.23
C PRO A 239 -14.62 9.90 5.61
N ALA A 240 -13.50 10.59 5.36
CA ALA A 240 -13.30 11.99 5.76
C ALA A 240 -14.35 12.97 5.18
N PHE A 241 -14.93 12.64 4.02
CA PHE A 241 -15.96 13.46 3.37
C PHE A 241 -17.38 13.27 3.94
N VAL A 242 -17.58 12.25 4.78
CA VAL A 242 -18.87 12.03 5.44
C VAL A 242 -19.06 13.11 6.50
N PRO A 243 -20.19 13.84 6.50
CA PRO A 243 -20.41 14.95 7.43
C PRO A 243 -20.69 14.52 8.87
N THR A 244 -21.03 13.24 9.09
CA THR A 244 -21.31 12.69 10.41
C THR A 244 -20.06 12.72 11.29
N PRO A 245 -20.14 13.18 12.54
CA PRO A 245 -19.03 13.07 13.49
C PRO A 245 -18.56 11.64 13.67
N ARG A 246 -17.23 11.45 13.76
CA ARG A 246 -16.66 10.15 14.08
C ARG A 246 -17.07 9.74 15.49
N VAL A 247 -17.44 8.48 15.66
CA VAL A 247 -17.69 7.89 16.98
C VAL A 247 -16.39 7.92 17.78
N PRO A 248 -16.36 8.42 19.03
CA PRO A 248 -15.16 8.40 19.86
C PRO A 248 -14.62 6.99 20.09
N VAL A 249 -13.29 6.84 20.12
CA VAL A 249 -12.61 5.54 20.32
C VAL A 249 -13.14 4.84 21.58
N GLN A 250 -13.31 5.58 22.66
CA GLN A 250 -13.72 5.02 23.97
C GLN A 250 -15.17 4.54 24.02
N GLN A 251 -16.02 4.87 23.04
CA GLN A 251 -17.33 4.24 22.91
C GLN A 251 -17.23 2.78 22.44
N TYR A 252 -16.21 2.44 21.66
CA TYR A 252 -15.94 1.07 21.22
C TYR A 252 -14.99 0.33 22.17
N ASN A 253 -14.00 1.05 22.71
CA ASN A 253 -12.99 0.48 23.59
C ASN A 253 -12.68 1.43 24.75
N PRO A 254 -13.42 1.30 25.87
CA PRO A 254 -13.24 2.17 27.05
C PRO A 254 -11.86 2.04 27.72
N ALA A 255 -11.09 1.00 27.40
CA ALA A 255 -9.77 0.78 27.98
C ALA A 255 -8.67 1.67 27.38
N VAL A 256 -8.93 2.33 26.22
CA VAL A 256 -7.95 3.21 25.58
C VAL A 256 -7.77 4.49 26.39
N THR A 257 -6.51 4.85 26.63
CA THR A 257 -6.16 6.04 27.43
C THR A 257 -6.55 7.35 26.73
N ASP A 258 -6.86 8.38 27.51
CA ASP A 258 -7.18 9.73 27.00
C ASP A 258 -6.02 10.30 26.19
N ALA A 259 -4.78 10.00 26.57
CA ALA A 259 -3.58 10.43 25.85
C ALA A 259 -3.56 9.88 24.42
N THR A 260 -3.81 8.59 24.24
CA THR A 260 -3.87 7.95 22.90
C THR A 260 -5.05 8.48 22.09
N VAL A 261 -6.21 8.68 22.70
CA VAL A 261 -7.36 9.31 22.05
C VAL A 261 -7.00 10.70 21.52
N ALA A 262 -6.35 11.52 22.33
CA ALA A 262 -5.93 12.88 21.92
C ALA A 262 -4.98 12.84 20.71
N VAL A 263 -4.05 11.86 20.67
CA VAL A 263 -3.17 11.68 19.50
C VAL A 263 -3.95 11.35 18.23
N ILE A 264 -4.90 10.42 18.31
CA ILE A 264 -5.75 10.00 17.18
C ILE A 264 -6.59 11.19 16.68
N GLU A 265 -7.26 11.90 17.58
CA GLU A 265 -8.12 13.04 17.25
C GLU A 265 -7.32 14.15 16.55
N ARG A 266 -6.13 14.47 17.04
CA ARG A 266 -5.24 15.43 16.41
C ARG A 266 -4.76 14.95 15.04
N ALA A 267 -4.32 13.71 14.91
CA ALA A 267 -3.85 13.15 13.64
C ALA A 267 -4.96 13.17 12.58
N MET A 268 -6.20 12.86 12.98
CA MET A 268 -7.37 12.80 12.10
C MET A 268 -8.13 14.13 11.98
N SER A 269 -7.54 15.26 12.35
CA SER A 269 -8.14 16.58 12.09
C SER A 269 -8.41 16.77 10.60
N LYS A 270 -9.61 17.25 10.24
CA LYS A 270 -9.94 17.58 8.83
C LYS A 270 -9.04 18.69 8.31
N GLU A 271 -8.68 19.64 9.15
CA GLU A 271 -7.77 20.74 8.83
C GLU A 271 -6.32 20.28 8.98
N ARG A 272 -5.56 20.28 7.87
CA ARG A 272 -4.16 19.82 7.84
C ARG A 272 -3.28 20.53 8.86
N ASP A 273 -3.48 21.82 9.06
CA ASP A 273 -2.64 22.64 9.94
C ASP A 273 -2.85 22.35 11.43
N ARG A 274 -3.94 21.67 11.78
CA ARG A 274 -4.20 21.21 13.16
C ARG A 274 -3.57 19.84 13.44
N ARG A 275 -3.18 19.07 12.43
CA ARG A 275 -2.47 17.79 12.60
C ARG A 275 -1.06 18.01 13.15
N TYR A 276 -0.37 16.93 13.39
CA TYR A 276 1.08 17.00 13.63
C TYR A 276 1.79 17.55 12.39
N ALA A 277 2.78 18.43 12.59
CA ALA A 277 3.51 19.01 11.47
C ALA A 277 4.39 17.97 10.75
N THR A 278 4.89 16.97 11.49
CA THR A 278 5.76 15.91 10.99
C THR A 278 5.38 14.56 11.61
N ALA A 279 5.77 13.47 10.93
CA ALA A 279 5.62 12.13 11.48
C ALA A 279 6.44 11.93 12.76
N ASP A 280 7.61 12.58 12.88
CA ASP A 280 8.40 12.54 14.11
C ASP A 280 7.70 13.23 15.29
N ALA A 281 7.03 14.35 15.07
CA ALA A 281 6.23 15.00 16.11
C ALA A 281 5.08 14.10 16.62
N MET A 282 4.41 13.37 15.71
CA MET A 282 3.43 12.36 16.10
C MET A 282 4.08 11.20 16.87
N ARG A 283 5.26 10.75 16.41
CA ARG A 283 6.03 9.70 17.08
C ARG A 283 6.34 10.04 18.54
N GLN A 284 6.81 11.25 18.82
CA GLN A 284 7.08 11.68 20.18
C GLN A 284 5.82 11.65 21.06
N ALA A 285 4.69 12.15 20.53
CA ALA A 285 3.43 12.10 21.26
C ALA A 285 2.98 10.67 21.55
N LEU A 286 3.19 9.72 20.62
CA LEU A 286 2.87 8.30 20.83
C LEU A 286 3.78 7.65 21.89
N ILE A 287 5.07 8.00 21.92
CA ILE A 287 6.01 7.52 22.96
C ILE A 287 5.56 7.95 24.35
N GLU A 288 5.03 9.18 24.48
CA GLU A 288 4.51 9.69 25.76
C GLU A 288 3.25 8.95 26.23
N CYS A 289 2.50 8.29 25.30
CA CYS A 289 1.33 7.47 25.63
C CYS A 289 1.70 6.07 26.16
N VAL A 290 2.93 5.60 25.93
CA VAL A 290 3.35 4.25 26.37
C VAL A 290 3.46 4.24 27.92
N PRO A 291 2.76 3.36 28.64
CA PRO A 291 2.91 3.24 30.08
C PRO A 291 4.37 2.96 30.47
N ARG A 292 4.86 3.69 31.46
CA ARG A 292 6.22 3.50 32.00
C ARG A 292 6.30 2.28 32.90
#